data_bfee3f91667c02b120b37b5c888cbd7b
#
_entry.id   bfee3f91667c02b120b37b5c888cbd7b
#
_cell.length_a   1.000
_cell.length_b   1.000
_cell.length_c   1.000
_cell.angle_alpha   90.00
_cell.angle_beta   90.00
_cell.angle_gamma   90.00
#
_symmetry.space_group_name_H-M   'P 1'
#
loop_
_entity.id
_entity.type
_entity.pdbx_description
1 polymer ?
#
loop_
_entity_poly.entity_id
_entity_poly.type
_entity_poly.pdbx_seq_one_letter_code
_entity_poly.pdbx_strand_id
1 'polypeptide(L)'
;MLEPNNSRLSHPFCLVVVLCILSPVVVVGDESVGLNQPATVAEDSPAGQLGKQPGVQVSVSDFHGFVQHEFEVGGVACKLVSPATSAENAPWIWRARFWGHEPQLDVALLKQGWHVCYCDVADLFGNETALKRWNQFYKFSQQIGLHPKPLLEGMSRGGLIVMRWASANPSKVSGIYVDNAVMDIRSWPGGKGDGIGAPRAWKTCLDAYQLTEEQTEAIDDGPLHRLDQLAKVGVPIFAMINEADNVVPPSENSDLLVRRYREHGGPIQELRRPGLGHHPHSLKDPATLVKFAVDSIAKQ
;
A
#
# COMPACT_ATOMS: atom_id res chain seq x y z
N MET A 1 58.06 1.35 -34.91
CA MET A 1 58.88 0.60 -35.85
C MET A 1 58.42 -0.85 -35.86
N LEU A 2 58.14 -1.30 -37.11
CA LEU A 2 57.96 -2.68 -37.59
C LEU A 2 56.64 -3.40 -37.34
N GLU A 3 55.84 -3.32 -38.37
CA GLU A 3 54.84 -4.27 -38.89
C GLU A 3 55.57 -5.51 -39.49
N PRO A 4 54.85 -6.38 -40.20
CA PRO A 4 53.91 -7.45 -39.84
C PRO A 4 54.39 -8.81 -40.34
N ASN A 5 53.70 -9.90 -40.10
CA ASN A 5 53.87 -11.05 -41.00
C ASN A 5 52.56 -11.83 -41.22
N ASN A 6 52.29 -11.91 -42.49
CA ASN A 6 51.21 -12.58 -43.19
C ASN A 6 51.65 -14.02 -43.51
N SER A 7 50.84 -15.04 -43.21
CA SER A 7 50.97 -16.32 -43.94
C SER A 7 49.63 -17.00 -44.15
N ARG A 8 49.18 -16.95 -45.38
CA ARG A 8 48.09 -17.76 -45.92
C ARG A 8 48.57 -19.24 -46.02
N LEU A 9 47.69 -20.14 -45.67
CA LEU A 9 47.77 -21.51 -46.22
C LEU A 9 46.38 -21.96 -46.69
N SER A 10 46.32 -22.39 -47.86
CA SER A 10 45.22 -22.84 -48.69
C SER A 10 45.10 -24.38 -48.69
N HIS A 11 43.83 -24.86 -48.88
CA HIS A 11 43.38 -26.13 -49.46
C HIS A 11 43.13 -27.33 -48.55
N PRO A 12 42.30 -28.30 -48.99
CA PRO A 12 41.40 -28.38 -50.13
C PRO A 12 39.93 -28.79 -49.82
N PHE A 13 39.09 -28.63 -50.79
CA PHE A 13 37.74 -29.14 -50.93
C PHE A 13 37.62 -30.64 -50.70
N CYS A 14 36.75 -31.08 -49.83
CA CYS A 14 36.24 -32.45 -49.79
C CYS A 14 34.72 -32.42 -50.01
N LEU A 15 34.32 -32.96 -51.14
CA LEU A 15 32.94 -33.09 -51.59
C LEU A 15 32.34 -34.29 -50.87
N VAL A 16 31.42 -34.02 -49.91
CA VAL A 16 30.61 -35.06 -49.27
C VAL A 16 29.19 -35.00 -49.85
N VAL A 17 28.88 -36.08 -50.60
CA VAL A 17 27.54 -36.34 -51.12
C VAL A 17 26.68 -36.78 -49.91
N VAL A 18 25.72 -35.98 -49.53
CA VAL A 18 24.72 -36.34 -48.49
C VAL A 18 23.47 -36.89 -49.17
N LEU A 19 23.25 -38.15 -48.95
CA LEU A 19 22.05 -38.88 -49.36
C LEU A 19 20.86 -38.41 -48.51
N CYS A 20 19.91 -37.71 -49.10
CA CYS A 20 18.66 -37.36 -48.44
C CYS A 20 17.76 -38.56 -48.24
N ILE A 21 17.65 -39.05 -47.02
CA ILE A 21 16.59 -39.98 -46.62
C ILE A 21 15.39 -39.14 -46.20
N LEU A 22 14.32 -39.21 -46.97
CA LEU A 22 13.02 -38.63 -46.65
C LEU A 22 12.36 -39.45 -45.53
N SER A 23 12.38 -38.93 -44.30
CA SER A 23 11.53 -39.41 -43.22
C SER A 23 10.19 -38.59 -43.18
N PRO A 24 9.07 -39.23 -42.91
CA PRO A 24 7.78 -38.50 -42.87
C PRO A 24 7.75 -37.54 -41.67
N VAL A 25 7.44 -36.27 -41.97
CA VAL A 25 7.15 -35.24 -40.96
C VAL A 25 5.83 -35.60 -40.31
N VAL A 26 5.89 -36.01 -39.05
CA VAL A 26 4.71 -36.03 -38.17
C VAL A 26 4.45 -34.58 -37.81
N VAL A 27 3.37 -34.03 -38.32
CA VAL A 27 2.81 -32.75 -37.87
C VAL A 27 2.26 -32.98 -36.49
N VAL A 28 3.05 -32.63 -35.44
CA VAL A 28 2.52 -32.46 -34.09
C VAL A 28 1.73 -31.15 -34.13
N GLY A 29 0.45 -31.27 -33.88
CA GLY A 29 -0.44 -30.13 -33.81
C GLY A 29 0.10 -29.08 -32.84
N ASP A 30 0.13 -27.85 -33.32
CA ASP A 30 0.43 -26.65 -32.57
C ASP A 30 -0.67 -26.51 -31.50
N GLU A 31 -0.38 -26.96 -30.26
CA GLU A 31 -1.16 -26.54 -29.11
C GLU A 31 -0.87 -25.05 -28.93
N SER A 32 -1.69 -24.24 -29.57
CA SER A 32 -1.80 -22.83 -29.26
C SER A 32 -1.99 -22.71 -27.75
N VAL A 33 -0.92 -22.30 -27.04
CA VAL A 33 -1.00 -21.83 -25.67
C VAL A 33 -2.04 -20.71 -25.69
N GLY A 34 -3.24 -21.07 -25.23
CA GLY A 34 -4.35 -20.14 -25.14
C GLY A 34 -3.90 -18.96 -24.29
N LEU A 35 -3.76 -17.80 -24.94
CA LEU A 35 -3.68 -16.52 -24.25
C LEU A 35 -4.86 -16.52 -23.27
N ASN A 36 -4.54 -16.54 -21.97
CA ASN A 36 -5.54 -16.40 -20.92
C ASN A 36 -6.43 -15.23 -21.29
N GLN A 37 -7.68 -15.51 -21.67
CA GLN A 37 -8.68 -14.47 -21.79
C GLN A 37 -8.76 -13.80 -20.42
N PRO A 38 -8.79 -12.46 -20.33
CA PRO A 38 -8.97 -11.79 -19.08
C PRO A 38 -10.24 -12.36 -18.43
N ALA A 39 -10.10 -12.89 -17.22
CA ALA A 39 -11.24 -13.42 -16.46
C ALA A 39 -12.36 -12.37 -16.52
N THR A 40 -13.54 -12.78 -16.97
CA THR A 40 -14.70 -11.88 -17.05
C THR A 40 -14.98 -11.35 -15.66
N VAL A 41 -14.82 -10.05 -15.48
CA VAL A 41 -15.09 -9.38 -14.20
C VAL A 41 -16.57 -9.59 -13.89
N ALA A 42 -16.87 -10.26 -12.76
CA ALA A 42 -18.26 -10.49 -12.34
C ALA A 42 -18.95 -9.12 -12.17
N GLU A 43 -20.14 -8.97 -12.77
CA GLU A 43 -20.87 -7.70 -12.79
C GLU A 43 -21.17 -7.13 -11.40
N ASP A 44 -21.37 -8.00 -10.41
CA ASP A 44 -21.66 -7.63 -9.03
C ASP A 44 -20.40 -7.45 -8.17
N SER A 45 -19.20 -7.68 -8.76
CA SER A 45 -17.95 -7.41 -8.06
C SER A 45 -17.68 -5.90 -7.94
N PRO A 46 -16.85 -5.46 -6.97
CA PRO A 46 -16.46 -4.06 -6.88
C PRO A 46 -15.88 -3.48 -8.17
N ALA A 47 -15.09 -4.24 -8.92
CA ALA A 47 -14.57 -3.83 -10.22
C ALA A 47 -15.68 -3.71 -11.29
N GLY A 48 -16.66 -4.63 -11.30
CA GLY A 48 -17.83 -4.57 -12.18
C GLY A 48 -18.71 -3.36 -11.86
N GLN A 49 -18.92 -3.07 -10.58
CA GLN A 49 -19.67 -1.89 -10.15
C GLN A 49 -18.89 -0.59 -10.41
N LEU A 50 -17.55 -0.58 -10.32
CA LEU A 50 -16.71 0.56 -10.68
C LEU A 50 -16.95 0.99 -12.15
N GLY A 51 -16.99 0.02 -13.06
CA GLY A 51 -17.25 0.30 -14.49
C GLY A 51 -18.64 0.88 -14.79
N LYS A 52 -19.59 0.75 -13.86
CA LYS A 52 -20.97 1.29 -13.97
C LYS A 52 -21.13 2.69 -13.37
N GLN A 53 -20.10 3.23 -12.70
CA GLN A 53 -20.21 4.54 -12.05
C GLN A 53 -20.25 5.67 -13.09
N PRO A 54 -21.26 6.56 -13.03
CA PRO A 54 -21.39 7.65 -14.01
C PRO A 54 -20.17 8.58 -14.01
N GLY A 55 -19.61 8.83 -15.19
CA GLY A 55 -18.49 9.76 -15.38
C GLY A 55 -17.12 9.24 -14.90
N VAL A 56 -17.03 8.03 -14.42
CA VAL A 56 -15.75 7.40 -14.04
C VAL A 56 -15.12 6.75 -15.27
N GLN A 57 -13.94 7.20 -15.63
CA GLN A 57 -13.10 6.53 -16.62
C GLN A 57 -12.11 5.61 -15.90
N VAL A 58 -11.97 4.40 -16.42
CA VAL A 58 -11.13 3.37 -15.81
C VAL A 58 -10.06 2.94 -16.80
N SER A 59 -8.80 3.00 -16.39
CA SER A 59 -7.70 2.31 -17.06
C SER A 59 -7.28 1.08 -16.25
N VAL A 60 -6.67 0.10 -16.92
CA VAL A 60 -6.31 -1.18 -16.34
C VAL A 60 -4.81 -1.38 -16.48
N SER A 61 -4.17 -1.85 -15.41
CA SER A 61 -2.75 -2.21 -15.36
C SER A 61 -2.53 -3.47 -14.51
N ASP A 62 -1.29 -3.93 -14.41
CA ASP A 62 -0.92 -5.07 -13.56
C ASP A 62 -0.39 -4.62 -12.20
N PHE A 63 -0.80 -5.33 -11.16
CA PHE A 63 -0.25 -5.22 -9.82
C PHE A 63 0.13 -6.62 -9.30
N HIS A 64 1.37 -7.02 -9.51
CA HIS A 64 1.88 -8.33 -9.07
C HIS A 64 1.04 -9.53 -9.55
N GLY A 65 0.54 -9.47 -10.80
CA GLY A 65 -0.31 -10.50 -11.40
C GLY A 65 -1.81 -10.37 -11.10
N PHE A 66 -2.23 -9.28 -10.45
CA PHE A 66 -3.62 -8.94 -10.21
C PHE A 66 -4.06 -7.75 -11.05
N VAL A 67 -5.34 -7.68 -11.37
CA VAL A 67 -5.91 -6.57 -12.15
C VAL A 67 -6.01 -5.33 -11.29
N GLN A 68 -5.29 -4.28 -11.66
CA GLN A 68 -5.37 -2.95 -11.07
C GLN A 68 -6.22 -2.04 -11.95
N HIS A 69 -7.23 -1.41 -11.36
CA HIS A 69 -8.05 -0.37 -11.96
C HIS A 69 -7.60 0.99 -11.44
N GLU A 70 -7.37 1.92 -12.35
CA GLU A 70 -6.99 3.30 -12.05
C GLU A 70 -8.11 4.23 -12.52
N PHE A 71 -8.54 5.13 -11.65
CA PHE A 71 -9.69 6.00 -11.87
C PHE A 71 -9.59 7.25 -11.00
N GLU A 72 -10.53 8.17 -11.15
CA GLU A 72 -10.61 9.36 -10.31
C GLU A 72 -11.94 9.43 -9.54
N VAL A 73 -11.86 9.91 -8.31
CA VAL A 73 -13.02 10.26 -7.49
C VAL A 73 -12.92 11.74 -7.11
N GLY A 74 -13.80 12.57 -7.69
CA GLY A 74 -13.76 14.01 -7.46
C GLY A 74 -12.44 14.67 -7.89
N GLY A 75 -11.84 14.22 -8.98
CA GLY A 75 -10.57 14.72 -9.50
C GLY A 75 -9.34 14.24 -8.70
N VAL A 76 -9.50 13.22 -7.87
CA VAL A 76 -8.40 12.62 -7.09
C VAL A 76 -8.09 11.24 -7.63
N ALA A 77 -6.84 10.97 -7.96
CA ALA A 77 -6.39 9.67 -8.44
C ALA A 77 -6.60 8.57 -7.39
N CYS A 78 -7.24 7.50 -7.81
CA CYS A 78 -7.58 6.35 -6.98
C CYS A 78 -7.22 5.04 -7.69
N LYS A 79 -7.04 3.99 -6.90
CA LYS A 79 -6.74 2.66 -7.41
C LYS A 79 -7.58 1.61 -6.66
N LEU A 80 -7.98 0.58 -7.40
CA LEU A 80 -8.59 -0.64 -6.88
C LEU A 80 -7.89 -1.84 -7.52
N VAL A 81 -7.27 -2.68 -6.71
CA VAL A 81 -6.75 -3.99 -7.15
C VAL A 81 -7.73 -5.06 -6.73
N SER A 82 -8.13 -5.88 -7.69
CA SER A 82 -9.10 -6.94 -7.48
C SER A 82 -8.41 -8.30 -7.33
N PRO A 83 -8.84 -9.13 -6.38
CA PRO A 83 -8.42 -10.52 -6.31
C PRO A 83 -8.98 -11.32 -7.50
N ALA A 84 -8.41 -12.50 -7.77
CA ALA A 84 -8.94 -13.41 -8.78
C ALA A 84 -10.38 -13.85 -8.46
N THR A 85 -10.67 -14.05 -7.17
CA THR A 85 -12.01 -14.33 -6.64
C THR A 85 -12.20 -13.53 -5.36
N SER A 86 -13.22 -12.69 -5.31
CA SER A 86 -13.53 -11.89 -4.13
C SER A 86 -14.02 -12.79 -3.00
N ALA A 87 -13.50 -12.59 -1.79
CA ALA A 87 -14.06 -13.16 -0.58
C ALA A 87 -15.44 -12.55 -0.29
N GLU A 88 -16.22 -13.26 0.53
CA GLU A 88 -17.55 -12.79 0.94
C GLU A 88 -17.49 -11.39 1.55
N ASN A 89 -18.47 -10.55 1.20
CA ASN A 89 -18.58 -9.15 1.61
C ASN A 89 -17.42 -8.24 1.15
N ALA A 90 -16.63 -8.66 0.16
CA ALA A 90 -15.57 -7.86 -0.47
C ALA A 90 -14.67 -7.12 0.53
N PRO A 91 -13.96 -7.82 1.43
CA PRO A 91 -13.05 -7.20 2.39
C PRO A 91 -11.91 -6.49 1.66
N TRP A 92 -11.38 -5.42 2.27
CA TRP A 92 -10.34 -4.64 1.63
C TRP A 92 -9.38 -3.97 2.61
N ILE A 93 -8.15 -3.75 2.13
CA ILE A 93 -7.14 -2.93 2.79
C ILE A 93 -7.02 -1.59 2.08
N TRP A 94 -6.97 -0.51 2.84
CA TRP A 94 -6.82 0.85 2.35
C TRP A 94 -5.43 1.38 2.68
N ARG A 95 -4.59 1.38 1.65
CA ARG A 95 -3.22 1.83 1.76
C ARG A 95 -3.12 3.35 1.63
N ALA A 96 -2.44 4.00 2.59
CA ALA A 96 -2.43 5.46 2.70
C ALA A 96 -1.40 6.15 1.79
N ARG A 97 -0.26 5.54 1.53
CA ARG A 97 0.88 6.14 0.81
C ARG A 97 1.76 5.05 0.22
N PHE A 98 2.78 5.45 -0.53
CA PHE A 98 3.82 4.54 -1.04
C PHE A 98 3.26 3.35 -1.82
N TRP A 99 2.40 3.63 -2.81
CA TRP A 99 1.79 2.60 -3.64
C TRP A 99 2.84 1.64 -4.22
N GLY A 100 2.64 0.34 -4.01
CA GLY A 100 3.52 -0.72 -4.50
C GLY A 100 4.86 -0.88 -3.75
N HIS A 101 5.14 -0.07 -2.72
CA HIS A 101 6.32 -0.24 -1.88
C HIS A 101 6.05 -1.29 -0.80
N GLU A 102 6.93 -2.29 -0.67
CA GLU A 102 6.81 -3.40 0.29
C GLU A 102 5.39 -4.04 0.30
N PRO A 103 4.93 -4.60 -0.84
CA PRO A 103 3.54 -4.99 -1.05
C PRO A 103 3.21 -6.39 -0.52
N GLN A 104 4.03 -6.98 0.39
CA GLN A 104 3.88 -8.35 0.83
C GLN A 104 2.51 -8.62 1.46
N LEU A 105 2.02 -7.70 2.31
CA LEU A 105 0.70 -7.81 2.92
C LEU A 105 -0.40 -7.67 1.86
N ASP A 106 -0.31 -6.68 0.98
CA ASP A 106 -1.28 -6.44 -0.09
C ASP A 106 -1.46 -7.69 -0.96
N VAL A 107 -0.33 -8.23 -1.45
CA VAL A 107 -0.33 -9.43 -2.31
C VAL A 107 -0.86 -10.66 -1.57
N ALA A 108 -0.53 -10.82 -0.29
CA ALA A 108 -1.02 -11.94 0.51
C ALA A 108 -2.52 -11.86 0.75
N LEU A 109 -3.07 -10.67 0.98
CA LEU A 109 -4.50 -10.43 1.14
C LEU A 109 -5.26 -10.59 -0.18
N LEU A 110 -4.72 -10.12 -1.31
CA LEU A 110 -5.28 -10.37 -2.64
C LEU A 110 -5.43 -11.88 -2.93
N LYS A 111 -4.44 -12.70 -2.56
CA LYS A 111 -4.52 -14.17 -2.67
C LYS A 111 -5.62 -14.78 -1.80
N GLN A 112 -6.08 -14.09 -0.76
CA GLN A 112 -7.18 -14.50 0.11
C GLN A 112 -8.54 -13.87 -0.26
N GLY A 113 -8.61 -13.20 -1.41
CA GLY A 113 -9.86 -12.63 -1.90
C GLY A 113 -10.15 -11.21 -1.40
N TRP A 114 -9.18 -10.55 -0.75
CA TRP A 114 -9.31 -9.15 -0.35
C TRP A 114 -9.01 -8.23 -1.52
N HIS A 115 -9.58 -7.03 -1.50
CA HIS A 115 -9.24 -5.94 -2.41
C HIS A 115 -8.18 -5.03 -1.78
N VAL A 116 -7.38 -4.36 -2.62
CA VAL A 116 -6.44 -3.33 -2.18
C VAL A 116 -6.81 -2.00 -2.80
N CYS A 117 -6.97 -0.97 -1.99
CA CYS A 117 -7.37 0.35 -2.46
C CYS A 117 -6.35 1.43 -2.09
N TYR A 118 -6.35 2.47 -2.91
CA TYR A 118 -5.57 3.68 -2.72
C TYR A 118 -6.37 4.91 -3.15
N CYS A 119 -6.23 6.00 -2.42
CA CYS A 119 -6.70 7.31 -2.79
C CYS A 119 -5.60 8.32 -2.51
N ASP A 120 -5.23 9.12 -3.51
CA ASP A 120 -4.08 10.01 -3.39
C ASP A 120 -4.28 11.15 -2.41
N VAL A 121 -3.44 11.14 -1.40
CA VAL A 121 -3.30 12.21 -0.39
C VAL A 121 -1.82 12.54 -0.18
N ALA A 122 -0.99 12.23 -1.19
CA ALA A 122 0.42 12.57 -1.16
C ALA A 122 0.61 14.06 -0.84
N ASP A 123 1.65 14.35 -0.08
CA ASP A 123 2.06 15.71 0.26
C ASP A 123 1.01 16.60 0.96
N LEU A 124 -0.09 15.97 1.43
CA LEU A 124 -1.10 16.61 2.29
C LEU A 124 -0.87 16.35 3.80
N PHE A 125 0.03 15.44 4.15
CA PHE A 125 0.45 15.13 5.53
C PHE A 125 -0.74 14.92 6.49
N GLY A 126 -1.86 14.37 5.99
CA GLY A 126 -3.05 14.10 6.79
C GLY A 126 -3.86 15.34 7.17
N ASN A 127 -3.70 16.49 6.51
CA ASN A 127 -4.47 17.71 6.76
C ASN A 127 -5.97 17.55 6.41
N GLU A 128 -6.75 18.60 6.60
CA GLU A 128 -8.19 18.61 6.34
C GLU A 128 -8.55 18.28 4.89
N THR A 129 -7.70 18.65 3.93
CA THR A 129 -7.91 18.28 2.51
C THR A 129 -7.75 16.78 2.31
N ALA A 130 -6.77 16.15 2.96
CA ALA A 130 -6.60 14.70 2.95
C ALA A 130 -7.82 13.98 3.56
N LEU A 131 -8.32 14.46 4.70
CA LEU A 131 -9.53 13.91 5.33
C LEU A 131 -10.76 14.03 4.42
N LYS A 132 -10.94 15.16 3.73
CA LYS A 132 -12.04 15.37 2.76
C LYS A 132 -11.93 14.39 1.59
N ARG A 133 -10.75 14.21 0.99
CA ARG A 133 -10.52 13.25 -0.09
C ARG A 133 -10.83 11.82 0.36
N TRP A 134 -10.37 11.41 1.52
CA TRP A 134 -10.63 10.09 2.07
C TRP A 134 -12.10 9.87 2.40
N ASN A 135 -12.79 10.85 2.96
CA ASN A 135 -14.24 10.77 3.18
C ASN A 135 -15.01 10.61 1.86
N GLN A 136 -14.58 11.28 0.79
CA GLN A 136 -15.19 11.16 -0.52
C GLN A 136 -14.93 9.77 -1.13
N PHE A 137 -13.71 9.28 -1.08
CA PHE A 137 -13.35 7.94 -1.53
C PHE A 137 -14.08 6.85 -0.71
N TYR A 138 -14.19 6.99 0.61
CA TYR A 138 -14.95 6.06 1.44
C TYR A 138 -16.42 5.97 1.00
N LYS A 139 -17.08 7.09 0.73
CA LYS A 139 -18.45 7.08 0.21
C LYS A 139 -18.53 6.35 -1.13
N PHE A 140 -17.57 6.58 -2.00
CA PHE A 140 -17.47 5.93 -3.29
C PHE A 140 -17.23 4.42 -3.15
N SER A 141 -16.37 3.99 -2.23
CA SER A 141 -16.09 2.58 -1.99
C SER A 141 -17.35 1.79 -1.60
N GLN A 142 -18.28 2.43 -0.88
CA GLN A 142 -19.57 1.82 -0.53
C GLN A 142 -20.49 1.69 -1.76
N GLN A 143 -20.43 2.63 -2.71
CA GLN A 143 -21.22 2.57 -3.94
C GLN A 143 -20.79 1.42 -4.86
N ILE A 144 -19.52 1.06 -4.83
CA ILE A 144 -19.00 -0.08 -5.59
C ILE A 144 -19.03 -1.41 -4.81
N GLY A 145 -19.61 -1.43 -3.60
CA GLY A 145 -19.87 -2.66 -2.85
C GLY A 145 -18.69 -3.22 -2.05
N LEU A 146 -17.68 -2.42 -1.73
CA LEU A 146 -16.62 -2.81 -0.80
C LEU A 146 -17.16 -2.88 0.64
N HIS A 147 -16.57 -3.76 1.45
CA HIS A 147 -16.94 -3.90 2.87
C HIS A 147 -16.96 -2.54 3.61
N PRO A 148 -17.95 -2.27 4.49
CA PRO A 148 -18.08 -0.97 5.14
C PRO A 148 -16.94 -0.62 6.09
N LYS A 149 -16.10 -1.58 6.49
CA LYS A 149 -15.00 -1.37 7.41
C LYS A 149 -13.69 -1.88 6.80
N PRO A 150 -12.88 -1.01 6.17
CA PRO A 150 -11.53 -1.38 5.71
C PRO A 150 -10.57 -1.68 6.84
N LEU A 151 -9.54 -2.49 6.56
CA LEU A 151 -8.27 -2.42 7.25
C LEU A 151 -7.50 -1.21 6.72
N LEU A 152 -7.00 -0.35 7.61
CA LEU A 152 -6.17 0.78 7.21
C LEU A 152 -4.69 0.44 7.33
N GLU A 153 -3.88 0.83 6.34
CA GLU A 153 -2.44 0.64 6.35
C GLU A 153 -1.71 1.98 6.22
N GLY A 154 -0.82 2.25 7.18
CA GLY A 154 -0.02 3.47 7.22
C GLY A 154 1.46 3.22 7.51
N MET A 155 2.29 3.15 6.46
CA MET A 155 3.75 3.15 6.59
C MET A 155 4.27 4.58 6.68
N SER A 156 5.27 4.83 7.55
CA SER A 156 5.94 6.12 7.66
C SER A 156 4.93 7.27 7.74
N ARG A 157 5.04 8.31 6.89
CA ARG A 157 4.09 9.44 6.85
C ARG A 157 2.64 9.06 6.49
N GLY A 158 2.40 7.82 6.03
CA GLY A 158 1.04 7.31 5.86
C GLY A 158 0.26 7.20 7.18
N GLY A 159 0.96 7.06 8.30
CA GLY A 159 0.35 7.06 9.63
C GLY A 159 -0.45 8.32 9.95
N LEU A 160 -0.01 9.48 9.45
CA LEU A 160 -0.70 10.77 9.68
C LEU A 160 -2.16 10.73 9.24
N ILE A 161 -2.43 10.32 7.99
CA ILE A 161 -3.81 10.28 7.48
C ILE A 161 -4.59 9.11 8.06
N VAL A 162 -3.97 7.93 8.18
CA VAL A 162 -4.62 6.73 8.73
C VAL A 162 -5.18 7.01 10.11
N MET A 163 -4.36 7.50 11.03
CA MET A 163 -4.77 7.73 12.42
C MET A 163 -5.77 8.87 12.54
N ARG A 164 -5.58 9.98 11.83
CA ARG A 164 -6.55 11.09 11.86
C ARG A 164 -7.90 10.69 11.30
N TRP A 165 -7.93 9.98 10.16
CA TRP A 165 -9.20 9.56 9.56
C TRP A 165 -9.90 8.49 10.41
N ALA A 166 -9.15 7.51 10.93
CA ALA A 166 -9.68 6.49 11.82
C ALA A 166 -10.29 7.10 13.08
N SER A 167 -9.59 8.03 13.73
CA SER A 167 -10.08 8.70 14.93
C SER A 167 -11.34 9.55 14.69
N ALA A 168 -11.48 10.11 13.48
CA ALA A 168 -12.69 10.83 13.08
C ALA A 168 -13.84 9.88 12.66
N ASN A 169 -13.55 8.62 12.33
CA ASN A 169 -14.51 7.64 11.81
C ASN A 169 -14.35 6.25 12.47
N PRO A 170 -14.30 6.14 13.82
CA PRO A 170 -13.88 4.89 14.48
C PRO A 170 -14.81 3.71 14.18
N SER A 171 -16.10 3.92 13.95
CA SER A 171 -17.06 2.88 13.60
C SER A 171 -16.93 2.34 12.16
N LYS A 172 -16.11 2.99 11.32
CA LYS A 172 -15.89 2.64 9.92
C LYS A 172 -14.56 1.89 9.69
N VAL A 173 -13.90 1.43 10.72
CA VAL A 173 -12.57 0.81 10.63
C VAL A 173 -12.62 -0.59 11.23
N SER A 174 -12.11 -1.59 10.50
CA SER A 174 -11.99 -2.96 11.03
C SER A 174 -10.73 -3.12 11.88
N GLY A 175 -9.63 -2.50 11.48
CA GLY A 175 -8.36 -2.52 12.16
C GLY A 175 -7.37 -1.54 11.52
N ILE A 176 -6.24 -1.33 12.18
CA ILE A 176 -5.20 -0.40 11.72
C ILE A 176 -3.85 -1.11 11.80
N TYR A 177 -3.12 -1.14 10.68
CA TYR A 177 -1.72 -1.50 10.63
C TYR A 177 -0.87 -0.25 10.40
N VAL A 178 0.04 0.04 11.32
CA VAL A 178 1.01 1.12 11.20
C VAL A 178 2.44 0.59 11.29
N ASP A 179 3.35 1.14 10.47
CA ASP A 179 4.71 0.66 10.33
C ASP A 179 5.70 1.82 10.34
N ASN A 180 6.47 1.95 11.42
CA ASN A 180 7.37 3.07 11.67
C ASN A 180 6.69 4.41 11.36
N ALA A 181 5.46 4.53 11.82
CA ALA A 181 4.53 5.55 11.35
C ALA A 181 4.72 6.88 12.05
N VAL A 182 4.63 7.95 11.26
CA VAL A 182 4.64 9.34 11.77
C VAL A 182 3.33 9.62 12.48
N MET A 183 3.44 10.09 13.74
CA MET A 183 2.32 10.48 14.58
C MET A 183 2.26 11.99 14.87
N ASP A 184 3.33 12.72 14.52
CA ASP A 184 3.42 14.17 14.70
C ASP A 184 4.23 14.78 13.54
N ILE A 185 3.68 15.79 12.86
CA ILE A 185 4.38 16.51 11.80
C ILE A 185 5.62 17.26 12.30
N ARG A 186 5.67 17.59 13.59
CA ARG A 186 6.82 18.25 14.22
C ARG A 186 7.99 17.30 14.38
N SER A 187 7.73 16.03 14.71
CA SER A 187 8.74 14.97 14.72
C SER A 187 9.25 14.72 13.30
N TRP A 188 8.34 14.38 12.38
CA TRP A 188 8.65 14.28 10.97
C TRP A 188 7.50 14.86 10.13
N PRO A 189 7.77 15.74 9.16
CA PRO A 189 9.08 16.13 8.63
C PRO A 189 9.79 17.25 9.39
N GLY A 190 9.23 17.78 10.48
CA GLY A 190 9.72 18.97 11.18
C GLY A 190 11.12 18.84 11.78
N GLY A 191 11.50 17.66 12.28
CA GLY A 191 12.79 17.47 12.97
C GLY A 191 12.92 18.31 14.24
N LYS A 192 11.80 18.51 14.97
CA LYS A 192 11.75 19.31 16.18
C LYS A 192 12.10 18.52 17.45
N GLY A 193 12.32 17.22 17.32
CA GLY A 193 12.76 16.33 18.38
C GLY A 193 14.10 15.68 18.05
N ASP A 194 14.20 14.37 18.33
CA ASP A 194 15.42 13.57 18.11
C ASP A 194 15.59 13.12 16.65
N GLY A 195 14.54 13.20 15.83
CA GLY A 195 14.55 12.78 14.43
C GLY A 195 15.32 13.76 13.53
N ILE A 196 15.90 13.21 12.44
CA ILE A 196 16.73 14.01 11.52
C ILE A 196 15.94 15.04 10.69
N GLY A 197 14.60 14.97 10.70
CA GLY A 197 13.75 15.84 9.92
C GLY A 197 13.93 15.72 8.39
N ALA A 198 13.15 16.51 7.64
CA ALA A 198 13.21 16.56 6.18
C ALA A 198 12.85 17.98 5.68
N PRO A 199 13.80 18.90 5.52
CA PRO A 199 13.52 20.34 5.29
C PRO A 199 12.62 20.62 4.07
N ARG A 200 12.79 19.87 2.97
CA ARG A 200 11.92 20.03 1.78
C ARG A 200 10.49 19.57 2.07
N ALA A 201 10.35 18.40 2.72
CA ALA A 201 9.03 17.88 3.10
C ALA A 201 8.38 18.77 4.17
N TRP A 202 9.18 19.36 5.09
CA TRP A 202 8.68 20.31 6.07
C TRP A 202 8.07 21.54 5.42
N LYS A 203 8.78 22.14 4.46
CA LYS A 203 8.22 23.26 3.69
C LYS A 203 6.90 22.86 3.00
N THR A 204 6.87 21.73 2.33
CA THR A 204 5.63 21.23 1.67
C THR A 204 4.50 20.99 2.69
N CYS A 205 4.86 20.51 3.88
CA CYS A 205 3.90 20.29 4.98
C CYS A 205 3.29 21.61 5.46
N LEU A 206 4.12 22.61 5.72
CA LEU A 206 3.67 23.96 6.13
C LEU A 206 2.76 24.59 5.06
N ASP A 207 3.16 24.51 3.79
CA ASP A 207 2.37 25.00 2.66
C ASP A 207 1.00 24.25 2.61
N ALA A 208 0.97 22.92 2.79
CA ALA A 208 -0.25 22.10 2.79
C ALA A 208 -1.19 22.41 3.95
N TYR A 209 -0.65 22.73 5.11
CA TYR A 209 -1.42 23.15 6.29
C TYR A 209 -1.74 24.63 6.30
N GLN A 210 -1.12 25.43 5.44
CA GLN A 210 -1.21 26.90 5.42
C GLN A 210 -0.79 27.53 6.77
N LEU A 211 0.29 27.00 7.36
CA LEU A 211 0.82 27.43 8.65
C LEU A 211 2.23 27.97 8.52
N THR A 212 2.58 28.90 9.43
CA THR A 212 3.97 29.21 9.73
C THR A 212 4.57 28.14 10.64
N GLU A 213 5.89 28.16 10.79
CA GLU A 213 6.57 27.21 11.67
C GLU A 213 6.15 27.38 13.14
N GLU A 214 6.02 28.61 13.60
CA GLU A 214 5.59 28.93 14.97
C GLU A 214 4.16 28.46 15.25
N GLN A 215 3.27 28.54 14.27
CA GLN A 215 1.88 28.08 14.40
C GLN A 215 1.76 26.57 14.58
N THR A 216 2.77 25.80 14.19
CA THR A 216 2.73 24.34 14.36
C THR A 216 2.77 23.91 15.82
N GLU A 217 3.28 24.74 16.74
CA GLU A 217 3.29 24.44 18.17
C GLU A 217 1.89 24.38 18.78
N ALA A 218 0.92 25.09 18.17
CA ALA A 218 -0.48 25.11 18.63
C ALA A 218 -1.32 23.97 18.03
N ILE A 219 -0.77 23.10 17.18
CA ILE A 219 -1.52 21.97 16.62
C ILE A 219 -1.73 20.92 17.71
N ASP A 220 -2.98 20.65 18.03
CA ASP A 220 -3.40 19.63 18.98
C ASP A 220 -4.28 18.53 18.36
N ASP A 221 -4.66 18.65 17.08
CA ASP A 221 -5.54 17.73 16.37
C ASP A 221 -4.79 16.62 15.59
N GLY A 222 -3.56 16.33 15.97
CA GLY A 222 -2.70 15.32 15.36
C GLY A 222 -3.20 13.87 15.51
N PRO A 223 -2.50 12.89 14.92
CA PRO A 223 -2.87 11.46 14.96
C PRO A 223 -3.15 10.90 16.36
N LEU A 224 -2.50 11.44 17.39
CA LEU A 224 -2.64 10.97 18.78
C LEU A 224 -3.74 11.69 19.56
N HIS A 225 -4.46 12.63 18.95
CA HIS A 225 -5.41 13.50 19.65
C HIS A 225 -6.67 12.76 20.14
N ARG A 226 -7.25 11.88 19.34
CA ARG A 226 -8.54 11.22 19.62
C ARG A 226 -8.43 9.70 19.75
N LEU A 227 -7.39 9.21 20.37
CA LEU A 227 -7.18 7.76 20.55
C LEU A 227 -8.27 7.14 21.45
N ASP A 228 -8.83 7.91 22.38
CA ASP A 228 -9.97 7.50 23.23
C ASP A 228 -11.19 7.08 22.39
N GLN A 229 -11.47 7.75 21.27
CA GLN A 229 -12.58 7.41 20.39
C GLN A 229 -12.38 6.04 19.71
N LEU A 230 -11.16 5.75 19.25
CA LEU A 230 -10.80 4.45 18.69
C LEU A 230 -10.85 3.35 19.77
N ALA A 231 -10.31 3.63 20.94
CA ALA A 231 -10.29 2.70 22.07
C ALA A 231 -11.70 2.35 22.55
N LYS A 232 -12.60 3.33 22.64
CA LYS A 232 -14.00 3.15 23.02
C LYS A 232 -14.76 2.19 22.09
N VAL A 233 -14.45 2.21 20.80
CA VAL A 233 -15.02 1.29 19.80
C VAL A 233 -14.29 -0.05 19.78
N GLY A 234 -13.07 -0.11 20.35
CA GLY A 234 -12.25 -1.31 20.38
C GLY A 234 -11.55 -1.61 19.06
N VAL A 235 -11.23 -0.59 18.25
CA VAL A 235 -10.52 -0.78 16.98
C VAL A 235 -9.15 -1.40 17.22
N PRO A 236 -8.83 -2.61 16.72
CA PRO A 236 -7.52 -3.20 16.94
C PRO A 236 -6.44 -2.46 16.13
N ILE A 237 -5.28 -2.24 16.76
CA ILE A 237 -4.09 -1.66 16.11
C ILE A 237 -2.95 -2.68 16.14
N PHE A 238 -2.24 -2.82 15.02
CA PHE A 238 -0.96 -3.50 14.95
C PHE A 238 0.13 -2.48 14.63
N ALA A 239 1.08 -2.28 15.54
CA ALA A 239 2.18 -1.34 15.38
C ALA A 239 3.49 -2.11 15.15
N MET A 240 4.11 -1.92 13.99
CA MET A 240 5.47 -2.37 13.72
C MET A 240 6.44 -1.24 14.04
N ILE A 241 7.50 -1.56 14.80
CA ILE A 241 8.41 -0.57 15.38
C ILE A 241 9.86 -1.00 15.19
N ASN A 242 10.61 -0.25 14.41
CA ASN A 242 12.05 -0.40 14.29
C ASN A 242 12.73 0.44 15.38
N GLU A 243 13.43 -0.21 16.31
CA GLU A 243 13.91 0.45 17.53
C GLU A 243 15.07 1.42 17.32
N ALA A 244 15.83 1.27 16.21
CA ALA A 244 16.91 2.19 15.84
C ALA A 244 16.49 3.22 14.75
N ASP A 245 15.20 3.46 14.60
CA ASP A 245 14.70 4.46 13.65
C ASP A 245 15.02 5.88 14.12
N ASN A 246 15.92 6.55 13.39
CA ASN A 246 16.29 7.94 13.63
C ASN A 246 15.63 8.93 12.64
N VAL A 247 14.84 8.42 11.69
CA VAL A 247 14.05 9.25 10.77
C VAL A 247 12.70 9.58 11.41
N VAL A 248 12.03 8.54 11.95
CA VAL A 248 10.78 8.63 12.69
C VAL A 248 10.98 7.96 14.05
N PRO A 249 11.62 8.65 15.02
CA PRO A 249 11.97 8.07 16.30
C PRO A 249 10.77 7.46 17.00
N PRO A 250 10.85 6.19 17.47
CA PRO A 250 9.76 5.57 18.21
C PRO A 250 9.30 6.36 19.41
N SER A 251 10.25 6.96 20.17
CA SER A 251 9.98 7.77 21.37
C SER A 251 9.00 8.92 21.14
N GLU A 252 8.99 9.47 19.94
CA GLU A 252 8.14 10.61 19.54
C GLU A 252 6.85 10.17 18.80
N ASN A 253 6.79 8.93 18.34
CA ASN A 253 5.76 8.42 17.44
C ASN A 253 5.12 7.13 17.97
N SER A 254 5.66 5.98 17.60
CA SER A 254 5.05 4.66 17.86
C SER A 254 4.94 4.32 19.34
N ASP A 255 5.93 4.70 20.18
CA ASP A 255 5.88 4.47 21.63
C ASP A 255 4.79 5.31 22.29
N LEU A 256 4.60 6.55 21.82
CA LEU A 256 3.49 7.40 22.29
C LEU A 256 2.15 6.80 21.89
N LEU A 257 2.00 6.31 20.66
CA LEU A 257 0.79 5.63 20.21
C LEU A 257 0.49 4.42 21.10
N VAL A 258 1.46 3.50 21.25
CA VAL A 258 1.28 2.27 22.03
C VAL A 258 0.89 2.59 23.47
N ARG A 259 1.62 3.50 24.14
CA ARG A 259 1.37 3.88 25.51
C ARG A 259 -0.01 4.49 25.69
N ARG A 260 -0.32 5.56 24.93
CA ARG A 260 -1.60 6.30 25.08
C ARG A 260 -2.79 5.43 24.70
N TYR A 261 -2.66 4.59 23.67
CA TYR A 261 -3.76 3.72 23.27
C TYR A 261 -4.07 2.66 24.32
N ARG A 262 -3.05 2.09 24.97
CA ARG A 262 -3.21 1.19 26.14
C ARG A 262 -3.80 1.90 27.35
N GLU A 263 -3.40 3.12 27.62
CA GLU A 263 -3.98 3.95 28.72
C GLU A 263 -5.49 4.16 28.55
N HIS A 264 -5.96 4.25 27.29
CA HIS A 264 -7.38 4.30 26.96
C HIS A 264 -8.07 2.92 26.89
N GLY A 265 -7.37 1.83 27.19
CA GLY A 265 -7.90 0.45 27.12
C GLY A 265 -8.05 -0.09 25.69
N GLY A 266 -7.44 0.55 24.70
CA GLY A 266 -7.52 0.14 23.30
C GLY A 266 -6.68 -1.12 23.03
N PRO A 267 -7.19 -2.06 22.19
CA PRO A 267 -6.45 -3.28 21.82
C PRO A 267 -5.33 -2.96 20.82
N ILE A 268 -4.09 -3.01 21.29
CA ILE A 268 -2.90 -2.79 20.45
C ILE A 268 -1.89 -3.92 20.62
N GLN A 269 -1.43 -4.44 19.50
CA GLN A 269 -0.32 -5.36 19.39
C GLN A 269 0.89 -4.59 18.84
N GLU A 270 2.07 -4.92 19.32
CA GLU A 270 3.31 -4.36 18.79
C GLU A 270 4.30 -5.46 18.40
N LEU A 271 5.01 -5.24 17.31
CA LEU A 271 6.14 -6.04 16.88
C LEU A 271 7.36 -5.12 16.80
N ARG A 272 8.33 -5.36 17.72
CA ARG A 272 9.56 -4.58 17.77
C ARG A 272 10.68 -5.29 17.04
N ARG A 273 11.46 -4.53 16.29
CA ARG A 273 12.61 -5.02 15.53
C ARG A 273 13.89 -4.32 15.99
N PRO A 274 14.63 -4.92 16.92
CA PRO A 274 15.86 -4.34 17.45
C PRO A 274 16.90 -4.09 16.38
N GLY A 275 17.61 -2.96 16.47
CA GLY A 275 18.71 -2.60 15.59
C GLY A 275 18.35 -2.20 14.16
N LEU A 276 17.07 -2.24 13.76
CA LEU A 276 16.62 -1.76 12.46
C LEU A 276 16.32 -0.25 12.51
N GLY A 277 16.79 0.47 11.49
CA GLY A 277 16.44 1.86 11.23
C GLY A 277 15.08 2.00 10.56
N HIS A 278 14.81 3.15 9.90
CA HIS A 278 13.52 3.43 9.27
C HIS A 278 13.09 2.38 8.25
N HIS A 279 14.00 1.77 7.56
CA HIS A 279 13.79 0.67 6.62
C HIS A 279 14.43 -0.64 7.12
N PRO A 280 13.94 -1.80 6.64
CA PRO A 280 12.80 -2.01 5.76
C PRO A 280 11.46 -1.84 6.49
N HIS A 281 10.40 -1.51 5.73
CA HIS A 281 9.02 -1.66 6.17
C HIS A 281 8.53 -3.09 5.90
N SER A 282 7.31 -3.40 6.41
CA SER A 282 6.63 -4.69 6.22
C SER A 282 7.43 -5.89 6.77
N LEU A 283 6.93 -7.08 6.49
CA LEU A 283 7.57 -8.36 6.81
C LEU A 283 7.77 -9.15 5.51
N LYS A 284 8.94 -9.79 5.37
CA LYS A 284 9.18 -10.71 4.24
C LYS A 284 8.13 -11.82 4.20
N ASP A 285 7.80 -12.38 5.36
CA ASP A 285 6.64 -13.25 5.53
C ASP A 285 5.53 -12.47 6.24
N PRO A 286 4.45 -12.10 5.53
CA PRO A 286 3.37 -11.29 6.09
C PRO A 286 2.35 -12.09 6.91
N ALA A 287 2.57 -13.38 7.20
CA ALA A 287 1.56 -14.25 7.83
C ALA A 287 0.96 -13.67 9.12
N THR A 288 1.78 -13.04 9.96
CA THR A 288 1.31 -12.37 11.18
C THR A 288 0.38 -11.19 10.89
N LEU A 289 0.71 -10.38 9.88
CA LEU A 289 -0.11 -9.23 9.47
C LEU A 289 -1.40 -9.69 8.80
N VAL A 290 -1.35 -10.74 7.97
CA VAL A 290 -2.53 -11.36 7.37
C VAL A 290 -3.46 -11.89 8.45
N LYS A 291 -2.93 -12.60 9.46
CA LYS A 291 -3.74 -13.07 10.58
C LYS A 291 -4.42 -11.91 11.30
N PHE A 292 -3.68 -10.83 11.58
CA PHE A 292 -4.24 -9.62 12.18
C PHE A 292 -5.37 -9.02 11.34
N ALA A 293 -5.19 -8.92 10.02
CA ALA A 293 -6.19 -8.40 9.09
C ALA A 293 -7.49 -9.23 9.14
N VAL A 294 -7.37 -10.57 9.03
CA VAL A 294 -8.52 -11.48 9.07
C VAL A 294 -9.22 -11.45 10.42
N ASP A 295 -8.47 -11.49 11.52
CA ASP A 295 -9.05 -11.41 12.88
C ASP A 295 -9.78 -10.07 13.13
N SER A 296 -9.28 -8.99 12.51
CA SER A 296 -9.86 -7.64 12.68
C SER A 296 -11.23 -7.51 12.02
N ILE A 297 -11.44 -8.13 10.87
CA ILE A 297 -12.72 -8.07 10.18
C ILE A 297 -13.73 -9.08 10.75
N ALA A 298 -13.27 -10.23 11.21
CA ALA A 298 -14.13 -11.29 11.78
C ALA A 298 -14.77 -10.89 13.13
N LYS A 299 -14.24 -9.89 13.81
CA LYS A 299 -14.75 -9.38 15.11
C LYS A 299 -15.82 -8.28 14.96
N GLN A 300 -16.16 -7.93 13.72
CA GLN A 300 -17.10 -6.87 13.37
C GLN A 300 -18.49 -7.41 13.08
#